data_9e863dd33e5af3356b48e0824e1e04ad
#
_entry.id   9e863dd33e5af3356b48e0824e1e04ad
#
_cell.length_a   1.000
_cell.length_b   1.000
_cell.length_c   1.000
_cell.angle_alpha   90.00
_cell.angle_beta   90.00
_cell.angle_gamma   90.00
#
_symmetry.space_group_name_H-M   'P 1'
#
loop_
_entity.id
_entity.type
_entity.pdbx_description
1 polymer ?
#
loop_
_entity_poly.entity_id
_entity_poly.type
_entity_poly.pdbx_seq_one_letter_code
_entity_poly.pdbx_strand_id
1 'polypeptide(L)'
;MNPGDVAQTVPNSTVPAGTTEIWRDKKRYLWLIGLVVPSLAFVAIVGYKYTGVGVWFWIGPIVILGVVPAIDLVAGLDRSNPPDDAIEALEKDKYYRWITYLFLPIQYVGFVGAMYLIAGGHLGGWFDQDLSLLDKVAIAISIGCVGGIGINTAHELGHKREANERWLSKIALAQVAYGHFYIEHNRGHHVRVATPEDPASSRFGENFYQFWPRTVIGSLRSAWNLERKRYARKGRRPFHWGNDVLNAWLMTAVLWVGLVAALEIGGLNGFAVIPFLVLQAVIGFSLLEVVNFMEHYGMLRQKVGVGERQRYERVDPSHSWNSNNIATNVLLYHLQRHSDHHANPTRRYQTLRDFEESPVLPTGYAGMIVLALIPPVYRRVMDPRVVAHFGGDLTLANIQPRKRAKILAKYGLTEHEAARVAKVEADAAAAAAAKAAEVLAARCPGCGFVYEVAAGCEHEGFAAGTSWADIPDDWCCPDCGVREKIDFVAIEPVAAA
;
A
#
# COMPACT_ATOMS: atom_id res chain seq x y z
N MET A 1 22.71 56.87 -31.03
CA MET A 1 21.26 56.87 -31.08
C MET A 1 20.76 55.64 -30.33
N ASN A 2 20.22 55.83 -29.16
CA ASN A 2 19.65 54.77 -28.30
C ASN A 2 18.32 54.26 -28.90
N PRO A 3 18.06 52.95 -28.89
CA PRO A 3 16.69 52.44 -29.07
C PRO A 3 15.98 52.39 -27.72
N GLY A 4 14.89 53.13 -27.67
CA GLY A 4 14.07 53.31 -26.46
C GLY A 4 13.25 52.12 -26.07
N ASP A 5 12.91 52.14 -24.79
CA ASP A 5 11.99 51.33 -24.04
C ASP A 5 10.64 51.15 -24.73
N VAL A 6 10.22 49.89 -24.92
CA VAL A 6 8.82 49.52 -25.12
C VAL A 6 8.34 48.81 -23.86
N ALA A 7 7.78 49.59 -22.96
CA ALA A 7 7.01 49.06 -21.86
C ALA A 7 5.70 48.42 -22.41
N GLN A 8 5.63 47.09 -22.38
CA GLN A 8 4.37 46.38 -22.61
C GLN A 8 3.48 46.55 -21.39
N THR A 9 2.45 47.35 -21.53
CA THR A 9 1.36 47.48 -20.58
C THR A 9 0.55 46.19 -20.65
N VAL A 10 0.64 45.36 -19.60
CA VAL A 10 -0.27 44.24 -19.33
C VAL A 10 -1.66 44.82 -19.02
N PRO A 11 -2.72 44.43 -19.73
CA PRO A 11 -4.06 44.90 -19.38
C PRO A 11 -4.45 44.34 -18.00
N ASN A 12 -4.76 45.25 -17.09
CA ASN A 12 -5.33 44.97 -15.78
C ASN A 12 -6.75 44.37 -15.99
N SER A 13 -6.87 43.06 -16.14
CA SER A 13 -8.18 42.38 -16.13
C SER A 13 -8.66 42.38 -14.68
N THR A 14 -9.48 43.36 -14.32
CA THR A 14 -10.36 43.32 -13.16
C THR A 14 -11.32 42.15 -13.35
N VAL A 15 -10.96 40.98 -12.82
CA VAL A 15 -11.92 39.87 -12.66
C VAL A 15 -12.93 40.36 -11.63
N PRO A 16 -14.25 40.34 -11.92
CA PRO A 16 -15.25 40.68 -10.93
C PRO A 16 -15.10 39.72 -9.75
N ALA A 17 -15.18 40.21 -8.53
CA ALA A 17 -15.32 39.42 -7.31
C ALA A 17 -16.69 38.69 -7.37
N GLY A 18 -16.76 37.63 -8.20
CA GLY A 18 -17.90 36.74 -8.37
C GLY A 18 -17.62 35.49 -7.57
N THR A 19 -18.50 35.23 -6.61
CA THR A 19 -18.77 33.94 -5.95
C THR A 19 -17.73 32.87 -6.25
N THR A 20 -16.78 32.70 -5.34
CA THR A 20 -15.87 31.53 -5.35
C THR A 20 -16.76 30.30 -5.29
N GLU A 21 -16.97 29.65 -6.41
CA GLU A 21 -17.68 28.36 -6.46
C GLU A 21 -16.92 27.41 -5.53
N ILE A 22 -17.54 27.07 -4.40
CA ILE A 22 -16.95 26.15 -3.43
C ILE A 22 -16.82 24.81 -4.16
N TRP A 23 -15.58 24.43 -4.43
CA TRP A 23 -15.31 23.13 -5.08
C TRP A 23 -15.94 22.00 -4.26
N ARG A 24 -16.61 21.08 -4.95
CA ARG A 24 -17.25 19.93 -4.33
C ARG A 24 -16.74 18.64 -4.99
N ASP A 25 -16.42 17.65 -4.16
CA ASP A 25 -16.08 16.31 -4.66
C ASP A 25 -17.27 15.68 -5.37
N LYS A 26 -17.19 15.61 -6.70
CA LYS A 26 -18.23 14.98 -7.55
C LYS A 26 -18.39 13.48 -7.26
N LYS A 27 -17.37 12.84 -6.69
CA LYS A 27 -17.37 11.42 -6.32
C LYS A 27 -17.86 11.16 -4.90
N ARG A 28 -18.21 12.19 -4.12
CA ARG A 28 -18.56 12.07 -2.70
C ARG A 28 -19.46 10.85 -2.41
N TYR A 29 -20.54 10.69 -3.13
CA TYR A 29 -21.48 9.59 -2.90
C TYR A 29 -21.06 8.28 -3.59
N LEU A 30 -20.21 8.33 -4.59
CA LEU A 30 -19.69 7.13 -5.24
C LEU A 30 -18.82 6.30 -4.28
N TRP A 31 -18.13 6.92 -3.33
CA TRP A 31 -17.33 6.20 -2.33
C TRP A 31 -18.11 5.18 -1.51
N LEU A 32 -19.44 5.36 -1.37
CA LEU A 32 -20.31 4.37 -0.72
C LEU A 32 -20.36 3.03 -1.47
N ILE A 33 -20.05 3.01 -2.76
CA ILE A 33 -19.96 1.79 -3.56
C ILE A 33 -18.87 0.86 -3.01
N GLY A 34 -17.83 1.40 -2.37
CA GLY A 34 -16.82 0.62 -1.66
C GLY A 34 -17.41 -0.33 -0.60
N LEU A 35 -18.58 0.02 -0.01
CA LEU A 35 -19.29 -0.82 0.95
C LEU A 35 -20.04 -2.00 0.31
N VAL A 36 -20.17 -2.05 -1.01
CA VAL A 36 -20.73 -3.21 -1.72
C VAL A 36 -19.84 -4.43 -1.51
N VAL A 37 -18.52 -4.25 -1.49
CA VAL A 37 -17.57 -5.37 -1.34
C VAL A 37 -17.78 -6.14 -0.04
N PRO A 38 -17.75 -5.53 1.17
CA PRO A 38 -17.98 -6.27 2.40
C PRO A 38 -19.42 -6.81 2.52
N SER A 39 -20.36 -6.28 1.71
CA SER A 39 -21.75 -6.74 1.66
C SER A 39 -21.96 -7.96 0.77
N LEU A 40 -20.97 -8.42 0.00
CA LEU A 40 -21.13 -9.56 -0.92
C LEU A 40 -21.56 -10.85 -0.23
N ALA A 41 -21.15 -11.08 1.03
CA ALA A 41 -21.59 -12.23 1.80
C ALA A 41 -23.12 -12.28 1.98
N PHE A 42 -23.75 -11.13 2.22
CA PHE A 42 -25.21 -11.02 2.36
C PHE A 42 -25.90 -11.20 1.00
N VAL A 43 -25.34 -10.62 -0.06
CA VAL A 43 -25.83 -10.80 -1.43
C VAL A 43 -25.79 -12.28 -1.82
N ALA A 44 -24.74 -13.02 -1.43
CA ALA A 44 -24.66 -14.47 -1.67
C ALA A 44 -25.81 -15.23 -1.04
N ILE A 45 -26.09 -14.96 0.24
CA ILE A 45 -27.18 -15.64 0.98
C ILE A 45 -28.54 -15.29 0.36
N VAL A 46 -28.79 -14.01 0.08
CA VAL A 46 -30.04 -13.55 -0.54
C VAL A 46 -30.22 -14.16 -1.93
N GLY A 47 -29.19 -14.14 -2.76
CA GLY A 47 -29.22 -14.72 -4.11
C GLY A 47 -29.51 -16.22 -4.07
N TYR A 48 -28.82 -16.95 -3.19
CA TYR A 48 -29.08 -18.38 -3.00
C TYR A 48 -30.50 -18.65 -2.53
N LYS A 49 -31.00 -17.88 -1.54
CA LYS A 49 -32.35 -18.00 -1.01
C LYS A 49 -33.42 -17.96 -2.09
N TYR A 50 -33.29 -17.03 -3.07
CA TYR A 50 -34.33 -16.86 -4.11
C TYR A 50 -34.15 -17.77 -5.32
N THR A 51 -32.92 -18.27 -5.58
CA THR A 51 -32.63 -19.04 -6.80
C THR A 51 -32.33 -20.52 -6.53
N GLY A 52 -31.93 -20.90 -5.32
CA GLY A 52 -31.42 -22.21 -4.98
C GLY A 52 -30.11 -22.62 -5.64
N VAL A 53 -29.39 -21.66 -6.25
CA VAL A 53 -28.19 -21.95 -7.06
C VAL A 53 -26.92 -21.59 -6.30
N GLY A 54 -26.03 -22.58 -6.07
CA GLY A 54 -24.78 -22.42 -5.34
C GLY A 54 -23.75 -21.47 -5.99
N VAL A 55 -23.96 -21.04 -7.25
CA VAL A 55 -23.11 -20.05 -7.91
C VAL A 55 -22.99 -18.75 -7.14
N TRP A 56 -23.99 -18.38 -6.35
CA TRP A 56 -23.96 -17.19 -5.51
C TRP A 56 -22.85 -17.20 -4.46
N PHE A 57 -22.41 -18.38 -4.03
CA PHE A 57 -21.30 -18.51 -3.10
C PHE A 57 -19.93 -18.14 -3.73
N TRP A 58 -19.85 -18.07 -5.07
CA TRP A 58 -18.69 -17.59 -5.82
C TRP A 58 -18.72 -16.09 -6.11
N ILE A 59 -19.63 -15.34 -5.51
CA ILE A 59 -19.85 -13.92 -5.85
C ILE A 59 -18.59 -13.07 -5.65
N GLY A 60 -17.73 -13.39 -4.68
CA GLY A 60 -16.49 -12.67 -4.44
C GLY A 60 -15.58 -12.63 -5.68
N PRO A 61 -15.06 -13.79 -6.15
CA PRO A 61 -14.24 -13.82 -7.36
C PRO A 61 -15.00 -13.40 -8.62
N ILE A 62 -16.30 -13.71 -8.76
CA ILE A 62 -17.12 -13.26 -9.91
C ILE A 62 -17.14 -11.73 -9.98
N VAL A 63 -17.40 -11.05 -8.89
CA VAL A 63 -17.46 -9.59 -8.85
C VAL A 63 -16.07 -8.98 -9.04
N ILE A 64 -15.09 -9.42 -8.24
CA ILE A 64 -13.78 -8.78 -8.18
C ILE A 64 -12.94 -9.06 -9.43
N LEU A 65 -12.97 -10.29 -9.95
CA LEU A 65 -12.14 -10.70 -11.08
C LEU A 65 -12.89 -10.72 -12.42
N GLY A 66 -14.20 -10.53 -12.41
CA GLY A 66 -15.04 -10.53 -13.61
C GLY A 66 -15.80 -9.21 -13.83
N VAL A 67 -16.72 -8.88 -12.90
CA VAL A 67 -17.62 -7.73 -13.07
C VAL A 67 -16.87 -6.41 -13.00
N VAL A 68 -16.00 -6.23 -12.00
CA VAL A 68 -15.24 -4.97 -11.82
C VAL A 68 -14.31 -4.69 -12.99
N PRO A 69 -13.50 -5.66 -13.50
CA PRO A 69 -12.73 -5.45 -14.73
C PRO A 69 -13.60 -5.07 -15.93
N ALA A 70 -14.75 -5.71 -16.10
CA ALA A 70 -15.68 -5.39 -17.20
C ALA A 70 -16.24 -3.96 -17.09
N ILE A 71 -16.57 -3.51 -15.89
CA ILE A 71 -17.02 -2.12 -15.66
C ILE A 71 -15.86 -1.15 -15.94
N ASP A 72 -14.63 -1.43 -15.50
CA ASP A 72 -13.47 -0.57 -15.76
C ASP A 72 -13.21 -0.35 -17.26
N LEU A 73 -13.54 -1.32 -18.13
CA LEU A 73 -13.39 -1.18 -19.58
C LEU A 73 -14.37 -0.16 -20.18
N VAL A 74 -15.52 0.05 -19.55
CA VAL A 74 -16.60 0.91 -20.09
C VAL A 74 -16.82 2.19 -19.32
N ALA A 75 -16.46 2.24 -18.02
CA ALA A 75 -16.69 3.40 -17.14
C ALA A 75 -15.72 4.56 -17.41
N GLY A 76 -14.60 4.31 -18.09
CA GLY A 76 -13.64 5.34 -18.45
C GLY A 76 -12.61 5.64 -17.32
N LEU A 77 -11.93 6.78 -17.51
CA LEU A 77 -10.83 7.22 -16.65
C LEU A 77 -11.21 8.53 -15.93
N ASP A 78 -10.79 8.68 -14.69
CA ASP A 78 -10.89 9.92 -13.93
C ASP A 78 -9.48 10.40 -13.51
N ARG A 79 -8.99 11.42 -14.19
CA ARG A 79 -7.71 12.09 -13.91
C ARG A 79 -7.89 13.39 -13.12
N SER A 80 -9.10 13.68 -12.66
CA SER A 80 -9.38 14.91 -11.93
C SER A 80 -8.70 14.91 -10.57
N ASN A 81 -8.06 16.02 -10.23
CA ASN A 81 -7.46 16.27 -8.92
C ASN A 81 -8.29 17.29 -8.14
N PRO A 82 -8.39 17.16 -6.81
CA PRO A 82 -8.91 18.25 -5.99
C PRO A 82 -7.96 19.45 -6.07
N PRO A 83 -8.47 20.70 -6.10
CA PRO A 83 -7.66 21.90 -6.05
C PRO A 83 -6.99 22.05 -4.67
N ASP A 84 -5.87 22.77 -4.61
CA ASP A 84 -5.05 22.87 -3.39
C ASP A 84 -5.79 23.47 -2.21
N ASP A 85 -6.64 24.45 -2.43
CA ASP A 85 -7.47 25.12 -1.43
C ASP A 85 -8.58 24.22 -0.85
N ALA A 86 -8.99 23.16 -1.54
CA ALA A 86 -9.99 22.20 -1.06
C ALA A 86 -9.39 21.06 -0.22
N ILE A 87 -8.07 20.80 -0.30
CA ILE A 87 -7.44 19.62 0.33
C ILE A 87 -7.66 19.61 1.84
N GLU A 88 -7.39 20.72 2.54
CA GLU A 88 -7.51 20.76 3.98
C GLU A 88 -8.96 20.50 4.47
N ALA A 89 -9.94 21.05 3.77
CA ALA A 89 -11.35 20.83 4.07
C ALA A 89 -11.76 19.36 3.84
N LEU A 90 -11.29 18.75 2.74
CA LEU A 90 -11.54 17.35 2.44
C LEU A 90 -10.91 16.41 3.48
N GLU A 91 -9.69 16.67 3.92
CA GLU A 91 -9.03 15.83 4.93
C GLU A 91 -9.70 15.89 6.30
N LYS A 92 -10.31 17.02 6.63
CA LYS A 92 -11.09 17.19 7.87
C LYS A 92 -12.50 16.61 7.80
N ASP A 93 -13.03 16.35 6.61
CA ASP A 93 -14.39 15.84 6.43
C ASP A 93 -14.51 14.39 6.93
N LYS A 94 -15.27 14.21 8.03
CA LYS A 94 -15.49 12.92 8.66
C LYS A 94 -16.28 11.93 7.80
N TYR A 95 -17.01 12.38 6.78
CA TYR A 95 -17.77 11.52 5.89
C TYR A 95 -16.90 10.42 5.27
N TYR A 96 -15.74 10.79 4.75
CA TYR A 96 -14.81 9.84 4.13
C TYR A 96 -14.24 8.83 5.12
N ARG A 97 -13.97 9.27 6.37
CA ARG A 97 -13.52 8.38 7.45
C ARG A 97 -14.60 7.34 7.81
N TRP A 98 -15.86 7.77 7.88
CA TRP A 98 -16.95 6.86 8.23
C TRP A 98 -17.15 5.75 7.20
N ILE A 99 -16.86 5.99 5.92
CA ILE A 99 -16.94 4.95 4.88
C ILE A 99 -15.94 3.84 5.19
N THR A 100 -14.69 4.16 5.50
CA THR A 100 -13.68 3.15 5.86
C THR A 100 -14.00 2.47 7.20
N TYR A 101 -14.58 3.17 8.16
CA TYR A 101 -14.98 2.59 9.44
C TYR A 101 -16.14 1.61 9.30
N LEU A 102 -17.14 1.93 8.49
CA LEU A 102 -18.31 1.07 8.26
C LEU A 102 -17.95 -0.21 7.49
N PHE A 103 -16.88 -0.18 6.70
CA PHE A 103 -16.41 -1.36 6.00
C PHE A 103 -16.14 -2.53 6.98
N LEU A 104 -15.49 -2.26 8.11
CA LEU A 104 -15.04 -3.28 9.05
C LEU A 104 -16.20 -4.09 9.69
N PRO A 105 -17.21 -3.46 10.33
CA PRO A 105 -18.29 -4.22 10.94
C PRO A 105 -19.07 -5.02 9.90
N ILE A 106 -19.30 -4.50 8.69
CA ILE A 106 -19.98 -5.24 7.63
C ILE A 106 -19.14 -6.46 7.22
N GLN A 107 -17.84 -6.29 7.01
CA GLN A 107 -16.90 -7.37 6.71
C GLN A 107 -16.91 -8.46 7.79
N TYR A 108 -16.84 -8.04 9.07
CA TYR A 108 -16.79 -8.99 10.19
C TYR A 108 -18.08 -9.77 10.36
N VAL A 109 -19.24 -9.13 10.20
CA VAL A 109 -20.54 -9.85 10.23
C VAL A 109 -20.61 -10.85 9.09
N GLY A 110 -20.17 -10.49 7.87
CA GLY A 110 -20.09 -11.41 6.74
C GLY A 110 -19.13 -12.58 6.99
N PHE A 111 -17.94 -12.29 7.56
CA PHE A 111 -16.95 -13.31 7.90
C PHE A 111 -17.46 -14.30 8.97
N VAL A 112 -17.98 -13.80 10.08
CA VAL A 112 -18.52 -14.65 11.17
C VAL A 112 -19.71 -15.44 10.66
N GLY A 113 -20.63 -14.82 9.91
CA GLY A 113 -21.78 -15.48 9.31
C GLY A 113 -21.39 -16.60 8.35
N ALA A 114 -20.36 -16.37 7.50
CA ALA A 114 -19.84 -17.39 6.60
C ALA A 114 -19.26 -18.59 7.37
N MET A 115 -18.47 -18.36 8.42
CA MET A 115 -17.92 -19.45 9.24
C MET A 115 -19.01 -20.18 10.03
N TYR A 116 -20.03 -19.46 10.49
CA TYR A 116 -21.21 -20.06 11.11
C TYR A 116 -21.93 -21.05 10.18
N LEU A 117 -22.17 -20.65 8.91
CA LEU A 117 -22.79 -21.53 7.91
C LEU A 117 -21.89 -22.74 7.57
N ILE A 118 -20.58 -22.53 7.43
CA ILE A 118 -19.61 -23.61 7.17
C ILE A 118 -19.58 -24.62 8.31
N ALA A 119 -19.76 -24.16 9.56
CA ALA A 119 -19.85 -25.02 10.73
C ALA A 119 -21.15 -25.83 10.84
N GLY A 120 -22.09 -25.64 9.92
CA GLY A 120 -23.40 -26.30 9.93
C GLY A 120 -24.51 -25.48 10.61
N GLY A 121 -24.30 -24.17 10.78
CA GLY A 121 -25.33 -23.28 11.31
C GLY A 121 -26.44 -23.00 10.30
N HIS A 122 -27.63 -22.74 10.80
CA HIS A 122 -28.83 -22.42 10.02
C HIS A 122 -29.35 -21.02 10.36
N LEU A 123 -29.91 -20.32 9.37
CA LEU A 123 -30.43 -18.96 9.54
C LEU A 123 -31.97 -18.90 9.60
N GLY A 124 -32.61 -19.95 10.14
CA GLY A 124 -34.03 -20.02 10.40
C GLY A 124 -34.91 -19.48 9.27
N GLY A 125 -35.36 -20.33 8.36
CA GLY A 125 -36.19 -19.95 7.20
C GLY A 125 -35.49 -19.15 6.10
N TRP A 126 -34.32 -18.57 6.37
CA TRP A 126 -33.49 -17.90 5.35
C TRP A 126 -32.49 -18.86 4.71
N PHE A 127 -31.88 -19.73 5.51
CA PHE A 127 -30.89 -20.68 5.05
C PHE A 127 -30.89 -21.88 6.01
N ASP A 128 -31.55 -23.00 5.60
CA ASP A 128 -31.73 -24.19 6.43
C ASP A 128 -31.20 -25.46 5.74
N GLN A 129 -30.24 -25.31 4.83
CA GLN A 129 -29.65 -26.41 4.06
C GLN A 129 -28.20 -26.65 4.45
N ASP A 130 -27.80 -27.92 4.41
CA ASP A 130 -26.41 -28.32 4.55
C ASP A 130 -25.60 -27.93 3.32
N LEU A 131 -24.49 -27.24 3.55
CA LEU A 131 -23.56 -26.86 2.51
C LEU A 131 -22.73 -28.06 2.03
N SER A 132 -22.66 -28.26 0.73
CA SER A 132 -21.68 -29.17 0.14
C SER A 132 -20.23 -28.67 0.38
N LEU A 133 -19.26 -29.54 0.24
CA LEU A 133 -17.85 -29.11 0.34
C LEU A 133 -17.49 -28.03 -0.69
N LEU A 134 -18.05 -28.11 -1.91
CA LEU A 134 -17.85 -27.12 -2.95
C LEU A 134 -18.41 -25.74 -2.53
N ASP A 135 -19.60 -25.72 -1.91
CA ASP A 135 -20.21 -24.48 -1.42
C ASP A 135 -19.35 -23.86 -0.30
N LYS A 136 -18.87 -24.67 0.64
CA LYS A 136 -17.97 -24.22 1.72
C LYS A 136 -16.68 -23.62 1.17
N VAL A 137 -16.08 -24.25 0.16
CA VAL A 137 -14.88 -23.74 -0.53
C VAL A 137 -15.20 -22.42 -1.25
N ALA A 138 -16.33 -22.35 -1.95
CA ALA A 138 -16.76 -21.14 -2.66
C ALA A 138 -16.97 -19.95 -1.70
N ILE A 139 -17.64 -20.20 -0.57
CA ILE A 139 -17.83 -19.21 0.50
C ILE A 139 -16.46 -18.75 1.03
N ALA A 140 -15.56 -19.66 1.36
CA ALA A 140 -14.23 -19.31 1.88
C ALA A 140 -13.42 -18.48 0.88
N ILE A 141 -13.45 -18.82 -0.40
CA ILE A 141 -12.79 -18.03 -1.46
C ILE A 141 -13.43 -16.63 -1.56
N SER A 142 -14.75 -16.54 -1.54
CA SER A 142 -15.46 -15.25 -1.61
C SER A 142 -15.14 -14.37 -0.41
N ILE A 143 -15.15 -14.91 0.80
CA ILE A 143 -14.74 -14.19 2.02
C ILE A 143 -13.27 -13.80 1.97
N GLY A 144 -12.41 -14.66 1.42
CA GLY A 144 -11.01 -14.33 1.16
C GLY A 144 -10.85 -13.15 0.21
N CYS A 145 -11.63 -13.10 -0.87
CA CYS A 145 -11.66 -11.95 -1.79
C CYS A 145 -12.10 -10.67 -1.08
N VAL A 146 -13.16 -10.72 -0.26
CA VAL A 146 -13.60 -9.58 0.57
C VAL A 146 -12.51 -9.16 1.55
N GLY A 147 -11.88 -10.14 2.23
CA GLY A 147 -10.78 -9.90 3.16
C GLY A 147 -9.57 -9.25 2.49
N GLY A 148 -9.24 -9.64 1.26
CA GLY A 148 -8.16 -9.03 0.48
C GLY A 148 -8.41 -7.56 0.18
N ILE A 149 -9.63 -7.18 -0.18
CA ILE A 149 -10.00 -5.76 -0.30
C ILE A 149 -10.07 -5.08 1.07
N GLY A 150 -10.45 -5.81 2.12
CA GLY A 150 -10.37 -5.34 3.50
C GLY A 150 -8.95 -4.96 3.94
N ILE A 151 -7.91 -5.60 3.37
CA ILE A 151 -6.51 -5.17 3.59
C ILE A 151 -6.28 -3.77 3.04
N ASN A 152 -6.89 -3.39 1.91
CA ASN A 152 -6.80 -2.03 1.40
C ASN A 152 -7.43 -1.00 2.37
N THR A 153 -8.56 -1.34 2.99
CA THR A 153 -9.14 -0.51 4.07
C THR A 153 -8.19 -0.43 5.27
N ALA A 154 -7.56 -1.55 5.66
CA ALA A 154 -6.55 -1.58 6.71
C ALA A 154 -5.31 -0.73 6.36
N HIS A 155 -4.89 -0.75 5.11
CA HIS A 155 -3.81 0.04 4.55
C HIS A 155 -4.10 1.54 4.69
N GLU A 156 -5.26 2.01 4.22
CA GLU A 156 -5.67 3.42 4.36
C GLU A 156 -5.68 3.85 5.83
N LEU A 157 -6.26 3.04 6.74
CA LEU A 157 -6.32 3.35 8.17
C LEU A 157 -4.94 3.28 8.86
N GLY A 158 -4.07 2.40 8.42
CA GLY A 158 -2.75 2.16 9.01
C GLY A 158 -1.78 3.33 8.88
N HIS A 159 -1.96 4.18 7.87
CA HIS A 159 -1.13 5.36 7.63
C HIS A 159 -1.56 6.60 8.41
N LYS A 160 -2.69 6.54 9.12
CA LYS A 160 -3.20 7.75 9.79
C LYS A 160 -2.53 7.97 11.14
N ARG A 161 -2.50 9.24 11.57
CA ARG A 161 -1.90 9.66 12.83
C ARG A 161 -2.76 9.27 14.03
N GLU A 162 -4.06 9.12 13.84
CA GLU A 162 -5.04 8.78 14.86
C GLU A 162 -4.85 7.34 15.36
N ALA A 163 -4.67 7.20 16.68
CA ALA A 163 -4.41 5.90 17.30
C ALA A 163 -5.56 4.88 17.08
N ASN A 164 -6.82 5.34 17.09
CA ASN A 164 -7.97 4.49 16.80
C ASN A 164 -7.95 3.94 15.38
N GLU A 165 -7.55 4.73 14.38
CA GLU A 165 -7.46 4.27 12.98
C GLU A 165 -6.36 3.21 12.84
N ARG A 166 -5.21 3.39 13.48
CA ARG A 166 -4.16 2.37 13.51
C ARG A 166 -4.60 1.06 14.18
N TRP A 167 -5.41 1.14 15.22
CA TRP A 167 -6.00 -0.05 15.84
C TRP A 167 -7.02 -0.73 14.93
N LEU A 168 -7.89 0.04 14.26
CA LEU A 168 -8.83 -0.49 13.27
C LEU A 168 -8.13 -1.18 12.10
N SER A 169 -6.97 -0.64 11.65
CA SER A 169 -6.11 -1.29 10.66
C SER A 169 -5.69 -2.69 11.11
N LYS A 170 -5.16 -2.84 12.33
CA LYS A 170 -4.75 -4.14 12.87
C LYS A 170 -5.93 -5.10 13.03
N ILE A 171 -7.10 -4.59 13.45
CA ILE A 171 -8.34 -5.38 13.53
C ILE A 171 -8.71 -5.90 12.15
N ALA A 172 -8.72 -5.07 11.12
CA ALA A 172 -9.03 -5.50 9.76
C ALA A 172 -8.08 -6.59 9.24
N LEU A 173 -6.78 -6.49 9.55
CA LEU A 173 -5.76 -7.47 9.17
C LEU A 173 -5.86 -8.80 9.94
N ALA A 174 -6.49 -8.81 11.12
CA ALA A 174 -6.61 -10.02 11.95
C ALA A 174 -7.40 -11.13 11.27
N GLN A 175 -8.42 -10.78 10.47
CA GLN A 175 -9.24 -11.75 9.74
C GLN A 175 -8.39 -12.60 8.79
N VAL A 176 -7.50 -11.97 8.03
CA VAL A 176 -6.67 -12.64 7.01
C VAL A 176 -5.30 -13.08 7.52
N ALA A 177 -5.07 -13.05 8.83
CA ALA A 177 -3.81 -13.46 9.47
C ALA A 177 -2.54 -12.76 8.90
N TYR A 178 -2.68 -11.54 8.40
CA TYR A 178 -1.59 -10.80 7.75
C TYR A 178 -1.19 -9.55 8.52
N GLY A 179 -1.30 -9.59 9.84
CA GLY A 179 -1.11 -8.42 10.71
C GLY A 179 0.28 -7.80 10.70
N HIS A 180 1.33 -8.56 10.34
CA HIS A 180 2.68 -8.04 10.17
C HIS A 180 2.78 -7.02 9.02
N PHE A 181 1.83 -7.03 8.08
CA PHE A 181 1.71 -6.04 7.03
C PHE A 181 1.67 -4.60 7.57
N TYR A 182 0.99 -4.37 8.70
CA TYR A 182 0.96 -3.05 9.33
C TYR A 182 2.38 -2.48 9.58
N ILE A 183 3.32 -3.32 10.03
CA ILE A 183 4.70 -2.88 10.28
C ILE A 183 5.51 -2.82 8.98
N GLU A 184 5.46 -3.90 8.21
CA GLU A 184 6.26 -3.97 6.98
C GLU A 184 5.87 -2.88 6.00
N HIS A 185 4.57 -2.66 5.81
CA HIS A 185 4.11 -1.65 4.85
C HIS A 185 4.54 -0.24 5.28
N ASN A 186 4.25 0.16 6.52
CA ASN A 186 4.50 1.51 6.99
C ASN A 186 5.98 1.84 7.22
N ARG A 187 6.80 0.87 7.64
CA ARG A 187 8.18 1.11 8.08
C ARG A 187 9.23 0.36 7.26
N GLY A 188 8.80 -0.54 6.42
CA GLY A 188 9.65 -1.33 5.54
C GLY A 188 9.48 -0.95 4.09
N HIS A 189 8.33 -1.26 3.52
CA HIS A 189 8.02 -1.06 2.11
C HIS A 189 8.08 0.42 1.69
N HIS A 190 7.40 1.33 2.38
CA HIS A 190 7.42 2.76 2.04
C HIS A 190 8.82 3.38 2.02
N VAL A 191 9.72 2.88 2.87
CA VAL A 191 11.12 3.33 2.89
C VAL A 191 11.89 2.75 1.71
N ARG A 192 11.66 1.47 1.38
CA ARG A 192 12.46 0.71 0.42
C ARG A 192 11.76 0.44 -0.90
N VAL A 193 10.56 0.97 -1.11
CA VAL A 193 9.81 0.78 -2.36
C VAL A 193 10.68 1.07 -3.58
N ALA A 194 10.50 0.29 -4.62
CA ALA A 194 11.30 0.35 -5.84
C ALA A 194 12.82 0.19 -5.59
N THR A 195 13.20 -0.65 -4.62
CA THR A 195 14.59 -1.08 -4.42
C THR A 195 14.68 -2.61 -4.38
N PRO A 196 15.86 -3.21 -4.63
CA PRO A 196 16.05 -4.66 -4.53
C PRO A 196 15.87 -5.23 -3.12
N GLU A 197 16.02 -4.38 -2.07
CA GLU A 197 15.91 -4.72 -0.66
C GLU A 197 14.45 -4.84 -0.19
N ASP A 198 13.52 -4.26 -0.95
CA ASP A 198 12.10 -4.35 -0.65
C ASP A 198 11.51 -5.69 -1.09
N PRO A 199 10.95 -6.50 -0.16
CA PRO A 199 10.29 -7.75 -0.53
C PRO A 199 9.08 -7.56 -1.43
N ALA A 200 8.37 -6.44 -1.30
CA ALA A 200 7.16 -6.15 -2.04
C ALA A 200 7.40 -5.50 -3.41
N SER A 201 8.63 -5.10 -3.73
CA SER A 201 8.99 -4.62 -5.08
C SER A 201 9.30 -5.80 -6.01
N SER A 202 8.48 -5.97 -7.03
CA SER A 202 8.62 -7.04 -8.03
C SER A 202 9.65 -6.67 -9.10
N ARG A 203 10.28 -7.70 -9.67
CA ARG A 203 11.43 -7.55 -10.54
C ARG A 203 11.06 -7.78 -12.00
N PHE A 204 11.63 -7.03 -12.91
CA PHE A 204 11.50 -7.30 -14.34
C PHE A 204 11.95 -8.73 -14.68
N GLY A 205 11.09 -9.46 -15.37
CA GLY A 205 11.32 -10.87 -15.68
C GLY A 205 10.93 -11.88 -14.59
N GLU A 206 10.49 -11.42 -13.43
CA GLU A 206 9.83 -12.24 -12.40
C GLU A 206 8.35 -12.45 -12.76
N ASN A 207 7.74 -13.55 -12.34
CA ASN A 207 6.29 -13.74 -12.42
C ASN A 207 5.67 -13.79 -11.02
N PHE A 208 4.36 -13.67 -10.93
CA PHE A 208 3.65 -13.64 -9.66
C PHE A 208 3.94 -14.87 -8.77
N TYR A 209 4.02 -16.07 -9.35
CA TYR A 209 4.26 -17.30 -8.59
C TYR A 209 5.68 -17.42 -8.06
N GLN A 210 6.65 -16.71 -8.64
CA GLN A 210 8.02 -16.56 -8.13
C GLN A 210 8.10 -15.44 -7.08
N PHE A 211 7.34 -14.37 -7.28
CA PHE A 211 7.26 -13.23 -6.40
C PHE A 211 6.56 -13.58 -5.07
N TRP A 212 5.41 -14.26 -5.13
CA TRP A 212 4.55 -14.55 -3.99
C TRP A 212 5.28 -15.16 -2.78
N PRO A 213 6.01 -16.28 -2.88
CA PRO A 213 6.73 -16.83 -1.73
C PRO A 213 7.84 -15.91 -1.23
N ARG A 214 8.47 -15.15 -2.14
CA ARG A 214 9.53 -14.20 -1.79
C ARG A 214 8.99 -13.03 -0.97
N THR A 215 7.88 -12.46 -1.42
CA THR A 215 7.27 -11.31 -0.73
C THR A 215 6.65 -11.72 0.60
N VAL A 216 5.85 -12.78 0.67
CA VAL A 216 5.19 -13.24 1.90
C VAL A 216 6.21 -13.55 3.01
N ILE A 217 7.25 -14.33 2.68
CA ILE A 217 8.29 -14.69 3.65
C ILE A 217 9.19 -13.47 3.95
N GLY A 218 9.51 -12.69 2.92
CA GLY A 218 10.36 -11.51 3.04
C GLY A 218 9.74 -10.43 3.92
N SER A 219 8.46 -10.12 3.70
CA SER A 219 7.71 -9.13 4.47
C SER A 219 7.60 -9.52 5.94
N LEU A 220 7.33 -10.79 6.22
CA LEU A 220 7.28 -11.30 7.59
C LEU A 220 8.65 -11.16 8.30
N ARG A 221 9.73 -11.57 7.62
CA ARG A 221 11.10 -11.45 8.16
C ARG A 221 11.50 -10.00 8.39
N SER A 222 11.13 -9.14 7.46
CA SER A 222 11.43 -7.72 7.53
C SER A 222 10.68 -7.05 8.67
N ALA A 223 9.37 -7.24 8.80
CA ALA A 223 8.57 -6.75 9.91
C ALA A 223 9.15 -7.17 11.29
N TRP A 224 9.51 -8.44 11.41
CA TRP A 224 10.15 -8.94 12.62
C TRP A 224 11.50 -8.26 12.90
N ASN A 225 12.33 -8.07 11.89
CA ASN A 225 13.63 -7.41 12.02
C ASN A 225 13.48 -5.93 12.39
N LEU A 226 12.49 -5.22 11.85
CA LEU A 226 12.17 -3.84 12.18
C LEU A 226 11.80 -3.71 13.68
N GLU A 227 10.92 -4.57 14.17
CA GLU A 227 10.55 -4.60 15.58
C GLU A 227 11.74 -5.01 16.47
N ARG A 228 12.55 -6.00 16.06
CA ARG A 228 13.76 -6.40 16.78
C ARG A 228 14.73 -5.22 16.92
N LYS A 229 14.99 -4.46 15.86
CA LYS A 229 15.82 -3.25 15.89
C LYS A 229 15.22 -2.19 16.83
N ARG A 230 13.89 -1.94 16.74
CA ARG A 230 13.20 -0.98 17.62
C ARG A 230 13.36 -1.32 19.11
N TYR A 231 13.21 -2.59 19.46
CA TYR A 231 13.38 -3.04 20.85
C TYR A 231 14.83 -3.02 21.31
N ALA A 232 15.77 -3.37 20.42
CA ALA A 232 17.20 -3.31 20.72
C ALA A 232 17.66 -1.89 21.06
N ARG A 233 17.17 -0.85 20.33
CA ARG A 233 17.44 0.55 20.66
C ARG A 233 16.96 0.95 22.07
N LYS A 234 15.94 0.27 22.59
CA LYS A 234 15.43 0.47 23.96
C LYS A 234 16.11 -0.42 25.00
N GLY A 235 17.14 -1.17 24.63
CA GLY A 235 17.78 -2.14 25.51
C GLY A 235 16.85 -3.28 25.95
N ARG A 236 15.78 -3.58 25.19
CA ARG A 236 14.74 -4.56 25.54
C ARG A 236 14.73 -5.74 24.57
N ARG A 237 14.20 -6.87 25.01
CA ARG A 237 13.94 -8.03 24.15
C ARG A 237 12.67 -7.81 23.32
N PRO A 238 12.61 -8.30 22.04
CA PRO A 238 11.45 -8.10 21.16
C PRO A 238 10.22 -8.90 21.58
N PHE A 239 10.37 -9.90 22.45
CA PHE A 239 9.24 -10.71 22.96
C PHE A 239 8.48 -9.95 24.05
N HIS A 240 7.67 -9.00 23.61
CA HIS A 240 6.87 -8.14 24.47
C HIS A 240 5.53 -7.87 23.78
N TRP A 241 4.45 -7.79 24.55
CA TRP A 241 3.09 -7.57 24.00
C TRP A 241 2.92 -6.23 23.26
N GLY A 242 3.75 -5.23 23.54
CA GLY A 242 3.86 -4.00 22.80
C GLY A 242 4.63 -4.11 21.48
N ASN A 243 5.13 -5.31 21.11
CA ASN A 243 5.64 -5.58 19.77
C ASN A 243 4.47 -5.69 18.79
N ASP A 244 4.44 -4.82 17.81
CA ASP A 244 3.30 -4.68 16.90
C ASP A 244 3.05 -5.94 16.05
N VAL A 245 4.11 -6.71 15.72
CA VAL A 245 3.97 -8.00 15.01
C VAL A 245 3.31 -9.03 15.91
N LEU A 246 3.80 -9.19 17.16
CA LEU A 246 3.21 -10.13 18.11
C LEU A 246 1.80 -9.74 18.51
N ASN A 247 1.55 -8.46 18.70
CA ASN A 247 0.22 -7.93 18.99
C ASN A 247 -0.77 -8.23 17.87
N ALA A 248 -0.39 -8.01 16.62
CA ALA A 248 -1.24 -8.30 15.45
C ALA A 248 -1.52 -9.81 15.29
N TRP A 249 -0.52 -10.66 15.55
CA TRP A 249 -0.72 -12.12 15.55
C TRP A 249 -1.63 -12.58 16.68
N LEU A 250 -1.47 -11.98 17.87
CA LEU A 250 -2.36 -12.26 18.98
C LEU A 250 -3.83 -11.91 18.65
N MET A 251 -4.05 -10.80 17.95
CA MET A 251 -5.40 -10.43 17.50
C MET A 251 -6.00 -11.49 16.55
N THR A 252 -5.21 -12.02 15.61
CA THR A 252 -5.64 -13.15 14.76
C THR A 252 -5.94 -14.39 15.59
N ALA A 253 -5.08 -14.75 16.52
CA ALA A 253 -5.26 -15.91 17.36
C ALA A 253 -6.53 -15.80 18.22
N VAL A 254 -6.74 -14.63 18.84
CA VAL A 254 -7.96 -14.36 19.63
C VAL A 254 -9.21 -14.45 18.76
N LEU A 255 -9.18 -13.87 17.56
CA LEU A 255 -10.32 -13.93 16.63
C LEU A 255 -10.63 -15.37 16.21
N TRP A 256 -9.63 -16.11 15.73
CA TRP A 256 -9.85 -17.45 15.17
C TRP A 256 -10.17 -18.48 16.26
N VAL A 257 -9.40 -18.50 17.35
CA VAL A 257 -9.65 -19.41 18.48
C VAL A 257 -10.98 -19.08 19.14
N GLY A 258 -11.28 -17.78 19.35
CA GLY A 258 -12.56 -17.34 19.90
C GLY A 258 -13.74 -17.73 19.03
N LEU A 259 -13.62 -17.62 17.70
CA LEU A 259 -14.65 -18.04 16.77
C LEU A 259 -14.89 -19.56 16.80
N VAL A 260 -13.80 -20.35 16.71
CA VAL A 260 -13.89 -21.82 16.80
C VAL A 260 -14.54 -22.25 18.11
N ALA A 261 -14.08 -21.68 19.24
CA ALA A 261 -14.64 -22.00 20.55
C ALA A 261 -16.12 -21.59 20.67
N ALA A 262 -16.51 -20.43 20.16
CA ALA A 262 -17.89 -19.98 20.18
C ALA A 262 -18.82 -20.90 19.36
N LEU A 263 -18.35 -21.38 18.19
CA LEU A 263 -19.10 -22.34 17.38
C LEU A 263 -19.25 -23.70 18.08
N GLU A 264 -18.19 -24.23 18.69
CA GLU A 264 -18.25 -25.48 19.47
C GLU A 264 -19.20 -25.36 20.68
N ILE A 265 -19.10 -24.29 21.45
CA ILE A 265 -19.99 -24.02 22.59
C ILE A 265 -21.45 -23.88 22.11
N GLY A 266 -21.66 -23.34 20.92
CA GLY A 266 -22.96 -23.24 20.26
C GLY A 266 -23.50 -24.55 19.70
N GLY A 267 -22.79 -25.69 19.87
CA GLY A 267 -23.20 -27.00 19.39
C GLY A 267 -22.98 -27.23 17.89
N LEU A 268 -22.14 -26.40 17.25
CA LEU A 268 -21.77 -26.54 15.84
C LEU A 268 -20.35 -27.14 15.71
N ASN A 269 -19.97 -27.54 14.49
CA ASN A 269 -18.66 -28.10 14.26
C ASN A 269 -17.63 -26.96 14.01
N GLY A 270 -17.17 -26.33 15.08
CA GLY A 270 -16.21 -25.22 15.04
C GLY A 270 -14.84 -25.62 14.49
N PHE A 271 -14.35 -26.83 14.81
CA PHE A 271 -13.07 -27.31 14.27
C PHE A 271 -13.10 -27.49 12.75
N ALA A 272 -14.27 -27.80 12.17
CA ALA A 272 -14.40 -27.94 10.72
C ALA A 272 -14.18 -26.64 9.96
N VAL A 273 -14.23 -25.45 10.60
CA VAL A 273 -13.98 -24.17 9.91
C VAL A 273 -12.49 -23.87 9.75
N ILE A 274 -11.59 -24.53 10.47
CA ILE A 274 -10.15 -24.23 10.44
C ILE A 274 -9.55 -24.23 9.02
N PRO A 275 -9.74 -25.24 8.17
CA PRO A 275 -9.22 -25.22 6.82
C PRO A 275 -9.77 -24.06 5.96
N PHE A 276 -11.01 -23.64 6.22
CA PHE A 276 -11.64 -22.52 5.52
C PHE A 276 -11.16 -21.15 6.03
N LEU A 277 -10.85 -21.05 7.33
CA LEU A 277 -10.14 -19.89 7.89
C LEU A 277 -8.76 -19.71 7.23
N VAL A 278 -8.01 -20.80 7.06
CA VAL A 278 -6.72 -20.77 6.35
C VAL A 278 -6.92 -20.42 4.88
N LEU A 279 -7.86 -21.05 4.19
CA LEU A 279 -8.12 -20.81 2.78
C LEU A 279 -8.49 -19.34 2.51
N GLN A 280 -9.44 -18.76 3.28
CA GLN A 280 -9.84 -17.37 3.10
C GLN A 280 -8.66 -16.40 3.36
N ALA A 281 -7.82 -16.69 4.37
CA ALA A 281 -6.65 -15.87 4.66
C ALA A 281 -5.64 -15.90 3.52
N VAL A 282 -5.32 -17.10 3.00
CA VAL A 282 -4.40 -17.27 1.86
C VAL A 282 -4.91 -16.52 0.62
N ILE A 283 -6.20 -16.63 0.30
CA ILE A 283 -6.81 -15.87 -0.81
C ILE A 283 -6.70 -14.36 -0.55
N GLY A 284 -7.03 -13.91 0.67
CA GLY A 284 -7.03 -12.50 1.04
C GLY A 284 -5.66 -11.84 0.89
N PHE A 285 -4.63 -12.38 1.54
CA PHE A 285 -3.30 -11.78 1.41
C PHE A 285 -2.66 -12.03 0.03
N SER A 286 -3.06 -13.07 -0.72
CA SER A 286 -2.59 -13.26 -2.10
C SER A 286 -3.13 -12.18 -3.04
N LEU A 287 -4.35 -11.67 -2.82
CA LEU A 287 -4.86 -10.51 -3.55
C LEU A 287 -4.05 -9.24 -3.28
N LEU A 288 -3.63 -9.01 -2.03
CA LEU A 288 -2.71 -7.92 -1.72
C LEU A 288 -1.38 -8.10 -2.45
N GLU A 289 -0.80 -9.30 -2.38
CA GLU A 289 0.53 -9.53 -2.97
C GLU A 289 0.52 -9.45 -4.51
N VAL A 290 -0.58 -9.78 -5.18
CA VAL A 290 -0.67 -9.56 -6.62
C VAL A 290 -0.79 -8.05 -6.96
N VAL A 291 -1.38 -7.25 -6.07
CA VAL A 291 -1.39 -5.79 -6.19
C VAL A 291 0.03 -5.24 -6.03
N ASN A 292 0.76 -5.60 -4.97
CA ASN A 292 2.18 -5.26 -4.79
C ASN A 292 3.03 -5.65 -6.01
N PHE A 293 2.78 -6.85 -6.57
CA PHE A 293 3.48 -7.33 -7.76
C PHE A 293 3.32 -6.38 -8.94
N MET A 294 2.09 -5.94 -9.24
CA MET A 294 1.84 -5.13 -10.42
C MET A 294 2.19 -3.64 -10.22
N GLU A 295 2.09 -3.11 -9.00
CA GLU A 295 2.39 -1.72 -8.68
C GLU A 295 3.87 -1.37 -8.85
N HIS A 296 4.76 -2.35 -8.66
CA HIS A 296 6.20 -2.11 -8.62
C HIS A 296 6.99 -2.89 -9.67
N TYR A 297 6.32 -3.50 -10.66
CA TYR A 297 6.97 -4.37 -11.64
C TYR A 297 8.08 -3.67 -12.42
N GLY A 298 9.32 -4.07 -12.13
CA GLY A 298 10.52 -3.56 -12.77
C GLY A 298 11.01 -2.19 -12.29
N MET A 299 10.28 -1.51 -11.40
CA MET A 299 10.65 -0.17 -10.90
C MET A 299 11.91 -0.21 -10.05
N LEU A 300 12.78 0.79 -10.23
CA LEU A 300 14.04 0.91 -9.48
C LEU A 300 14.40 2.38 -9.27
N ARG A 301 14.48 2.79 -8.02
CA ARG A 301 15.10 4.06 -7.62
C ARG A 301 16.60 3.98 -7.85
N GLN A 302 17.17 5.01 -8.45
CA GLN A 302 18.59 5.05 -8.71
C GLN A 302 19.35 5.45 -7.44
N LYS A 303 20.61 4.99 -7.35
CA LYS A 303 21.48 5.39 -6.26
C LYS A 303 22.08 6.77 -6.54
N VAL A 304 21.97 7.68 -5.58
CA VAL A 304 22.53 9.03 -5.59
C VAL A 304 23.52 9.19 -4.44
N GLY A 305 24.41 10.19 -4.56
CA GLY A 305 25.51 10.36 -3.61
C GLY A 305 26.67 9.41 -3.88
N VAL A 306 27.70 9.44 -3.05
CA VAL A 306 28.98 8.79 -3.34
C VAL A 306 29.61 8.22 -2.07
N GLY A 307 30.26 7.05 -2.17
CA GLY A 307 30.92 6.39 -1.06
C GLY A 307 29.94 5.95 0.04
N GLU A 308 30.25 6.21 1.29
CA GLU A 308 29.40 5.87 2.44
C GLU A 308 28.08 6.64 2.48
N ARG A 309 27.95 7.75 1.72
CA ARG A 309 26.73 8.54 1.59
C ARG A 309 25.87 8.12 0.38
N GLN A 310 26.18 6.99 -0.26
CA GLN A 310 25.38 6.48 -1.36
C GLN A 310 24.05 5.96 -0.84
N ARG A 311 22.96 6.50 -1.38
CA ARG A 311 21.58 6.10 -1.02
C ARG A 311 20.71 6.02 -2.26
N TYR A 312 19.56 5.42 -2.13
CA TYR A 312 18.54 5.54 -3.17
C TYR A 312 17.97 6.95 -3.19
N GLU A 313 17.68 7.45 -4.39
CA GLU A 313 16.95 8.70 -4.57
C GLU A 313 15.58 8.64 -3.85
N ARG A 314 14.99 9.80 -3.61
CA ARG A 314 13.66 9.86 -2.99
C ARG A 314 12.62 9.20 -3.89
N VAL A 315 11.62 8.58 -3.27
CA VAL A 315 10.45 8.10 -4.01
C VAL A 315 9.72 9.31 -4.61
N ASP A 316 9.40 9.19 -5.89
CA ASP A 316 8.64 10.18 -6.64
C ASP A 316 7.56 9.49 -7.50
N PRO A 317 6.71 10.24 -8.21
CA PRO A 317 5.62 9.66 -8.99
C PRO A 317 6.02 8.65 -10.06
N SER A 318 7.28 8.63 -10.52
CA SER A 318 7.75 7.70 -11.56
C SER A 318 8.05 6.28 -11.05
N HIS A 319 8.08 6.08 -9.74
CA HIS A 319 8.53 4.81 -9.12
C HIS A 319 7.42 3.79 -8.84
N SER A 320 6.18 4.05 -9.26
CA SER A 320 5.05 3.12 -9.11
C SER A 320 4.10 3.21 -10.28
N TRP A 321 3.54 2.06 -10.70
CA TRP A 321 2.51 1.99 -11.72
C TRP A 321 1.16 2.44 -11.15
N ASN A 322 0.50 3.37 -11.83
CA ASN A 322 -0.80 3.91 -11.43
C ASN A 322 -1.92 3.49 -12.40
N SER A 323 -3.15 3.74 -12.00
CA SER A 323 -4.31 3.66 -12.88
C SER A 323 -5.37 4.68 -12.47
N ASN A 324 -6.15 5.14 -13.44
CA ASN A 324 -7.25 6.09 -13.24
C ASN A 324 -8.61 5.51 -13.64
N ASN A 325 -8.74 4.18 -13.75
CA ASN A 325 -10.01 3.53 -14.03
C ASN A 325 -10.99 3.76 -12.87
N ILE A 326 -12.19 4.27 -13.20
CA ILE A 326 -13.14 4.81 -12.21
C ILE A 326 -13.65 3.73 -11.27
N ALA A 327 -14.07 2.56 -11.78
CA ALA A 327 -14.69 1.54 -10.95
C ALA A 327 -13.72 1.02 -9.88
N THR A 328 -12.52 0.63 -10.28
CA THR A 328 -11.51 0.15 -9.34
C THR A 328 -11.04 1.27 -8.40
N ASN A 329 -10.92 2.52 -8.87
CA ASN A 329 -10.56 3.66 -8.02
C ASN A 329 -11.56 3.88 -6.89
N VAL A 330 -12.85 3.81 -7.19
CA VAL A 330 -13.91 4.00 -6.20
C VAL A 330 -13.95 2.82 -5.21
N LEU A 331 -13.84 1.59 -5.70
CA LEU A 331 -13.86 0.39 -4.86
C LEU A 331 -12.64 0.28 -3.94
N LEU A 332 -11.49 0.78 -4.38
CA LEU A 332 -10.22 0.68 -3.66
C LEU A 332 -9.76 2.00 -3.03
N TYR A 333 -10.66 2.98 -2.86
CA TYR A 333 -10.33 4.24 -2.19
C TYR A 333 -9.07 4.90 -2.78
N HIS A 334 -9.03 5.11 -4.10
CA HIS A 334 -7.89 5.68 -4.83
C HIS A 334 -6.54 4.97 -4.63
N LEU A 335 -6.50 3.73 -4.16
CA LEU A 335 -5.24 2.96 -4.04
C LEU A 335 -4.43 3.01 -5.35
N GLN A 336 -5.10 3.05 -6.50
CA GLN A 336 -4.48 3.11 -7.82
C GLN A 336 -3.69 4.41 -8.09
N ARG A 337 -3.85 5.46 -7.26
CA ARG A 337 -3.00 6.66 -7.25
C ARG A 337 -1.78 6.45 -6.36
N HIS A 338 -1.15 5.32 -6.59
CA HIS A 338 -0.16 4.71 -5.72
C HIS A 338 1.11 5.54 -5.59
N SER A 339 1.49 6.25 -6.64
CA SER A 339 2.65 7.15 -6.62
C SER A 339 2.47 8.31 -5.64
N ASP A 340 1.28 8.95 -5.61
CA ASP A 340 1.02 10.00 -4.61
C ASP A 340 0.92 9.43 -3.20
N HIS A 341 0.33 8.23 -3.08
CA HIS A 341 0.30 7.53 -1.82
C HIS A 341 1.71 7.30 -1.24
N HIS A 342 2.66 6.84 -2.05
CA HIS A 342 4.05 6.67 -1.61
C HIS A 342 4.75 7.99 -1.28
N ALA A 343 4.47 9.04 -2.03
CA ALA A 343 5.03 10.37 -1.77
C ALA A 343 4.42 11.01 -0.51
N ASN A 344 3.14 10.76 -0.23
CA ASN A 344 2.34 11.41 0.81
C ASN A 344 1.43 10.43 1.56
N PRO A 345 1.94 9.42 2.26
CA PRO A 345 1.16 8.29 2.77
C PRO A 345 0.12 8.68 3.84
N THR A 346 0.34 9.79 4.53
CA THR A 346 -0.62 10.28 5.54
C THR A 346 -1.83 10.98 4.93
N ARG A 347 -1.79 11.35 3.64
CA ARG A 347 -2.95 11.89 2.93
C ARG A 347 -4.11 10.89 2.95
N ARG A 348 -5.33 11.43 3.03
CA ARG A 348 -6.52 10.59 2.94
C ARG A 348 -6.86 10.29 1.49
N TYR A 349 -7.45 9.15 1.24
CA TYR A 349 -7.71 8.63 -0.10
C TYR A 349 -8.44 9.62 -1.04
N GLN A 350 -9.36 10.44 -0.52
CA GLN A 350 -10.10 11.42 -1.33
C GLN A 350 -9.24 12.59 -1.80
N THR A 351 -8.04 12.76 -1.24
CA THR A 351 -7.10 13.84 -1.59
C THR A 351 -5.91 13.36 -2.42
N LEU A 352 -5.82 12.05 -2.72
CA LEU A 352 -4.78 11.49 -3.57
C LEU A 352 -4.92 11.99 -5.01
N ARG A 353 -3.78 12.29 -5.64
CA ARG A 353 -3.67 12.94 -6.95
C ARG A 353 -3.15 12.00 -8.03
N ASP A 354 -3.55 12.28 -9.25
CA ASP A 354 -2.92 11.78 -10.45
C ASP A 354 -1.80 12.74 -10.89
N PHE A 355 -0.64 12.21 -11.26
CA PHE A 355 0.48 12.95 -11.80
C PHE A 355 0.80 12.48 -13.22
N GLU A 356 1.13 13.41 -14.11
CA GLU A 356 1.46 13.11 -15.52
C GLU A 356 2.74 12.27 -15.62
N GLU A 357 3.68 12.42 -14.69
CA GLU A 357 4.93 11.69 -14.62
C GLU A 357 4.76 10.23 -14.17
N SER A 358 3.60 9.89 -13.60
CA SER A 358 3.33 8.53 -13.13
C SER A 358 3.13 7.58 -14.30
N PRO A 359 3.86 6.45 -14.35
CA PRO A 359 3.63 5.45 -15.36
C PRO A 359 2.26 4.78 -15.15
N VAL A 360 1.54 4.55 -16.26
CA VAL A 360 0.13 4.11 -16.24
C VAL A 360 0.01 2.66 -16.66
N LEU A 361 -0.75 1.89 -15.88
CA LEU A 361 -1.17 0.53 -16.21
C LEU A 361 -2.18 0.54 -17.37
N PRO A 362 -2.24 -0.54 -18.18
CA PRO A 362 -3.14 -0.59 -19.34
C PRO A 362 -4.63 -0.70 -18.99
N THR A 363 -4.96 -1.08 -17.75
CA THR A 363 -6.33 -1.20 -17.22
C THR A 363 -6.34 -0.97 -15.71
N GLY A 364 -7.52 -0.95 -15.10
CA GLY A 364 -7.66 -0.88 -13.64
C GLY A 364 -7.09 -2.10 -12.93
N TYR A 365 -6.86 -1.97 -11.62
CA TYR A 365 -6.20 -3.01 -10.82
C TYR A 365 -6.90 -4.37 -10.90
N ALA A 366 -8.22 -4.42 -10.92
CA ALA A 366 -8.94 -5.69 -11.03
C ALA A 366 -8.60 -6.45 -12.33
N GLY A 367 -8.52 -5.75 -13.46
CA GLY A 367 -8.07 -6.32 -14.73
C GLY A 367 -6.58 -6.73 -14.71
N MET A 368 -5.74 -5.92 -14.07
CA MET A 368 -4.31 -6.23 -13.92
C MET A 368 -4.06 -7.45 -13.03
N ILE A 369 -4.87 -7.66 -11.98
CA ILE A 369 -4.82 -8.88 -11.14
C ILE A 369 -5.04 -10.11 -12.03
N VAL A 370 -6.06 -10.10 -12.88
CA VAL A 370 -6.33 -11.22 -13.80
C VAL A 370 -5.15 -11.45 -14.74
N LEU A 371 -4.57 -10.38 -15.30
CA LEU A 371 -3.40 -10.48 -16.17
C LEU A 371 -2.18 -11.06 -15.43
N ALA A 372 -1.92 -10.64 -14.20
CA ALA A 372 -0.77 -11.08 -13.40
C ALA A 372 -0.81 -12.58 -13.08
N LEU A 373 -2.01 -13.15 -12.96
CA LEU A 373 -2.22 -14.59 -12.76
C LEU A 373 -1.90 -15.41 -14.03
N ILE A 374 -1.73 -14.76 -15.20
CA ILE A 374 -1.38 -15.41 -16.48
C ILE A 374 -0.02 -14.86 -16.97
N PRO A 375 1.12 -15.37 -16.46
CA PRO A 375 2.43 -14.75 -16.65
C PRO A 375 2.85 -14.49 -18.11
N PRO A 376 2.57 -15.36 -19.10
CA PRO A 376 2.91 -15.05 -20.48
C PRO A 376 2.19 -13.83 -21.05
N VAL A 377 0.91 -13.65 -20.66
CA VAL A 377 0.09 -12.51 -21.09
C VAL A 377 0.55 -11.24 -20.38
N TYR A 378 0.72 -11.30 -19.05
CA TYR A 378 1.21 -10.20 -18.25
C TYR A 378 2.52 -9.62 -18.81
N ARG A 379 3.50 -10.49 -19.08
CA ARG A 379 4.79 -10.08 -19.61
C ARG A 379 4.70 -9.48 -21.01
N ARG A 380 3.84 -10.03 -21.88
CA ARG A 380 3.60 -9.45 -23.21
C ARG A 380 3.07 -8.02 -23.10
N VAL A 381 2.28 -7.73 -22.07
CA VAL A 381 1.66 -6.41 -21.84
C VAL A 381 2.61 -5.47 -21.10
N MET A 382 3.27 -5.94 -20.04
CA MET A 382 4.04 -5.07 -19.13
C MET A 382 5.53 -4.94 -19.50
N ASP A 383 6.18 -5.98 -20.04
CA ASP A 383 7.61 -5.87 -20.38
C ASP A 383 7.90 -4.69 -21.35
N PRO A 384 7.13 -4.46 -22.43
CA PRO A 384 7.35 -3.29 -23.29
C PRO A 384 7.15 -1.95 -22.58
N ARG A 385 6.24 -1.88 -21.60
CA ARG A 385 5.98 -0.66 -20.82
C ARG A 385 7.14 -0.33 -19.89
N VAL A 386 7.72 -1.34 -19.24
CA VAL A 386 8.92 -1.15 -18.42
C VAL A 386 10.10 -0.68 -19.29
N VAL A 387 10.29 -1.30 -20.47
CA VAL A 387 11.33 -0.86 -21.42
C VAL A 387 11.13 0.59 -21.83
N ALA A 388 9.91 0.99 -22.17
CA ALA A 388 9.58 2.36 -22.54
C ALA A 388 9.79 3.34 -21.38
N HIS A 389 9.41 2.96 -20.15
CA HIS A 389 9.59 3.78 -18.94
C HIS A 389 11.05 4.16 -18.70
N PHE A 390 11.98 3.23 -18.93
CA PHE A 390 13.42 3.49 -18.80
C PHE A 390 14.09 3.93 -20.12
N GLY A 391 13.32 4.40 -21.11
CA GLY A 391 13.86 4.88 -22.39
C GLY A 391 14.67 3.83 -23.17
N GLY A 392 14.41 2.55 -22.95
CA GLY A 392 15.13 1.42 -23.54
C GLY A 392 16.29 0.90 -22.68
N ASP A 393 16.76 1.65 -21.69
CA ASP A 393 17.87 1.25 -20.83
C ASP A 393 17.40 0.43 -19.61
N LEU A 394 17.27 -0.87 -19.78
CA LEU A 394 16.94 -1.78 -18.69
C LEU A 394 18.02 -1.94 -17.63
N THR A 395 19.23 -1.37 -17.79
CA THR A 395 20.23 -1.37 -16.71
C THR A 395 19.73 -0.60 -15.50
N LEU A 396 18.80 0.35 -15.73
CA LEU A 396 18.13 1.17 -14.73
C LEU A 396 16.92 0.47 -14.07
N ALA A 397 16.53 -0.71 -14.54
CA ALA A 397 15.37 -1.44 -14.01
C ALA A 397 15.76 -2.44 -12.91
N ASN A 398 14.82 -2.73 -12.02
CA ASN A 398 14.94 -3.81 -11.04
C ASN A 398 14.75 -5.17 -11.74
N ILE A 399 15.81 -5.72 -12.25
CA ILE A 399 15.80 -6.99 -12.99
C ILE A 399 16.00 -8.16 -12.04
N GLN A 400 15.30 -9.28 -12.29
CA GLN A 400 15.53 -10.51 -11.55
C GLN A 400 17.01 -10.95 -11.68
N PRO A 401 17.77 -11.08 -10.57
CA PRO A 401 19.22 -11.26 -10.62
C PRO A 401 19.67 -12.45 -11.47
N ARG A 402 18.98 -13.60 -11.33
CA ARG A 402 19.31 -14.82 -12.09
C ARG A 402 19.10 -14.71 -13.61
N LYS A 403 18.32 -13.73 -14.05
CA LYS A 403 18.01 -13.50 -15.47
C LYS A 403 18.68 -12.24 -16.02
N ARG A 404 19.36 -11.43 -15.16
CA ARG A 404 19.89 -10.13 -15.54
C ARG A 404 20.79 -10.19 -16.78
N ALA A 405 21.82 -11.00 -16.76
CA ALA A 405 22.74 -11.12 -17.90
C ALA A 405 22.01 -11.52 -19.21
N LYS A 406 21.11 -12.50 -19.15
CA LYS A 406 20.32 -12.94 -20.30
C LYS A 406 19.40 -11.85 -20.83
N ILE A 407 18.78 -11.08 -19.94
CA ILE A 407 17.86 -9.99 -20.31
C ILE A 407 18.66 -8.86 -20.95
N LEU A 408 19.74 -8.40 -20.33
CA LEU A 408 20.56 -7.32 -20.88
C LEU A 408 21.17 -7.67 -22.23
N ALA A 409 21.65 -8.91 -22.41
CA ALA A 409 22.13 -9.39 -23.71
C ALA A 409 21.01 -9.39 -24.77
N LYS A 410 19.79 -9.81 -24.41
CA LYS A 410 18.63 -9.78 -25.32
C LYS A 410 18.31 -8.38 -25.83
N TYR A 411 18.53 -7.35 -25.01
CA TYR A 411 18.27 -5.94 -25.35
C TYR A 411 19.51 -5.18 -25.82
N GLY A 412 20.67 -5.85 -25.98
CA GLY A 412 21.92 -5.22 -26.45
C GLY A 412 22.57 -4.27 -25.43
N LEU A 413 22.33 -4.46 -24.13
CA LEU A 413 22.70 -3.53 -23.05
C LEU A 413 23.93 -3.97 -22.22
N THR A 414 24.67 -4.99 -22.66
CA THR A 414 25.81 -5.52 -21.88
C THR A 414 26.92 -4.49 -21.67
N GLU A 415 27.24 -3.70 -22.68
CA GLU A 415 28.26 -2.65 -22.60
C GLU A 415 27.78 -1.43 -21.78
N HIS A 416 26.51 -1.08 -21.86
CA HIS A 416 25.88 -0.07 -21.01
C HIS A 416 25.96 -0.40 -19.52
N GLU A 417 25.77 -1.66 -19.16
CA GLU A 417 25.91 -2.13 -17.78
C GLU A 417 27.36 -1.98 -17.29
N ALA A 418 28.34 -2.36 -18.10
CA ALA A 418 29.75 -2.21 -17.74
C ALA A 418 30.16 -0.75 -17.54
N ALA A 419 29.70 0.15 -18.42
CA ALA A 419 29.95 1.58 -18.30
C ALA A 419 29.30 2.19 -17.04
N ARG A 420 28.08 1.75 -16.70
CA ARG A 420 27.37 2.21 -15.49
C ARG A 420 28.08 1.77 -14.22
N VAL A 421 28.56 0.54 -14.15
CA VAL A 421 29.33 0.02 -13.01
C VAL A 421 30.62 0.81 -12.83
N ALA A 422 31.37 1.01 -13.90
CA ALA A 422 32.62 1.79 -13.87
C ALA A 422 32.40 3.25 -13.40
N LYS A 423 31.30 3.87 -13.83
CA LYS A 423 30.94 5.22 -13.36
C LYS A 423 30.62 5.26 -11.88
N VAL A 424 29.85 4.31 -11.37
CA VAL A 424 29.52 4.23 -9.94
C VAL A 424 30.78 4.05 -9.08
N GLU A 425 31.75 3.25 -9.55
CA GLU A 425 33.03 3.05 -8.86
C GLU A 425 33.89 4.32 -8.88
N ALA A 426 33.94 5.05 -10.00
CA ALA A 426 34.66 6.32 -10.12
C ALA A 426 34.06 7.43 -9.23
N ASP A 427 32.73 7.53 -9.22
CA ASP A 427 32.02 8.48 -8.36
C ASP A 427 32.22 8.14 -6.86
N ALA A 428 32.32 6.86 -6.50
CA ALA A 428 32.60 6.42 -5.13
C ALA A 428 33.98 6.86 -4.62
N ALA A 429 34.98 6.94 -5.48
CA ALA A 429 36.31 7.39 -5.15
C ALA A 429 36.42 8.92 -4.90
N ALA A 430 35.53 9.72 -5.52
CA ALA A 430 35.57 11.17 -5.48
C ALA A 430 34.95 11.83 -4.23
N ALA A 431 34.12 11.12 -3.47
CA ALA A 431 33.30 11.74 -2.41
C ALA A 431 33.75 11.50 -0.98
N ALA A 432 34.96 11.05 -0.76
CA ALA A 432 35.48 10.77 0.59
C ALA A 432 35.77 12.03 1.48
N ALA A 433 35.41 13.24 1.05
CA ALA A 433 35.93 14.44 1.68
C ALA A 433 34.95 15.60 1.94
N ALA A 434 33.81 15.40 2.67
CA ALA A 434 33.08 16.56 3.23
C ALA A 434 32.53 16.27 4.63
N LYS A 435 32.93 17.07 5.62
CA LYS A 435 32.60 17.04 7.06
C LYS A 435 31.21 17.64 7.33
N ALA A 436 30.44 17.04 8.24
CA ALA A 436 29.12 17.49 8.67
C ALA A 436 29.18 18.58 9.75
N ALA A 437 28.29 19.58 9.67
CA ALA A 437 28.02 20.55 10.73
C ALA A 437 27.10 19.95 11.81
N GLU A 438 27.19 20.44 13.07
CA GLU A 438 26.39 20.00 14.19
C GLU A 438 24.92 20.46 14.02
N VAL A 439 23.98 19.51 14.01
CA VAL A 439 22.54 19.75 13.83
C VAL A 439 21.84 19.58 15.17
N LEU A 440 21.20 20.63 15.70
CA LEU A 440 20.48 20.62 16.96
C LEU A 440 19.01 20.23 16.83
N ALA A 441 18.39 20.52 15.69
CA ALA A 441 17.04 20.11 15.34
C ALA A 441 16.90 19.87 13.84
N ALA A 442 16.05 18.92 13.46
CA ALA A 442 15.79 18.59 12.06
C ALA A 442 14.32 18.27 11.81
N ARG A 443 13.78 18.77 10.69
CA ARG A 443 12.37 18.62 10.31
C ARG A 443 12.21 17.65 9.17
N CYS A 444 11.26 16.74 9.30
CA CYS A 444 10.80 15.90 8.21
C CYS A 444 10.07 16.75 7.15
N PRO A 445 10.53 16.76 5.90
CA PRO A 445 9.90 17.57 4.84
C PRO A 445 8.57 16.97 4.36
N GLY A 446 8.28 15.70 4.69
CA GLY A 446 7.06 15.04 4.26
C GLY A 446 5.86 15.31 5.16
N CYS A 447 6.05 15.27 6.48
CA CYS A 447 4.93 15.38 7.44
C CYS A 447 5.11 16.50 8.47
N GLY A 448 6.26 17.20 8.48
CA GLY A 448 6.55 18.28 9.42
C GLY A 448 6.97 17.81 10.82
N PHE A 449 7.15 16.51 11.07
CA PHE A 449 7.74 16.01 12.32
C PHE A 449 9.09 16.67 12.57
N VAL A 450 9.33 17.10 13.80
CA VAL A 450 10.63 17.70 14.20
C VAL A 450 11.31 16.78 15.19
N TYR A 451 12.54 16.40 14.90
CA TYR A 451 13.45 15.82 15.88
C TYR A 451 14.26 16.95 16.51
N GLU A 452 14.27 17.02 17.83
CA GLU A 452 15.10 17.93 18.59
C GLU A 452 16.06 17.14 19.45
N VAL A 453 17.36 17.43 19.38
CA VAL A 453 18.40 16.76 20.16
C VAL A 453 18.09 16.84 21.64
N ALA A 454 17.62 17.98 22.13
CA ALA A 454 17.28 18.20 23.54
C ALA A 454 16.14 17.29 24.03
N ALA A 455 15.16 17.01 23.17
CA ALA A 455 13.99 16.19 23.53
C ALA A 455 14.21 14.70 23.25
N GLY A 456 15.00 14.37 22.22
CA GLY A 456 15.15 13.00 21.74
C GLY A 456 13.88 12.46 21.07
N CYS A 457 13.78 11.13 20.98
CA CYS A 457 12.58 10.40 20.54
C CYS A 457 12.49 9.05 21.27
N GLU A 458 11.96 9.05 22.49
CA GLU A 458 11.94 7.86 23.36
C GLU A 458 11.20 6.68 22.75
N HIS A 459 10.13 6.92 21.97
CA HIS A 459 9.39 5.86 21.29
C HIS A 459 10.28 5.05 20.35
N GLU A 460 11.20 5.71 19.67
CA GLU A 460 12.17 5.07 18.76
C GLU A 460 13.45 4.61 19.45
N GLY A 461 13.59 4.88 20.76
CA GLY A 461 14.73 4.46 21.58
C GLY A 461 15.87 5.47 21.62
N PHE A 462 15.64 6.72 21.22
CA PHE A 462 16.59 7.83 21.33
C PHE A 462 16.25 8.69 22.55
N ALA A 463 17.11 8.63 23.56
CA ALA A 463 16.94 9.42 24.79
C ALA A 463 17.15 10.92 24.51
N ALA A 464 16.65 11.77 25.41
CA ALA A 464 16.94 13.20 25.41
C ALA A 464 18.46 13.43 25.40
N GLY A 465 18.93 14.35 24.55
CA GLY A 465 20.35 14.63 24.35
C GLY A 465 21.04 13.74 23.32
N THR A 466 20.34 12.78 22.67
CA THR A 466 20.94 11.97 21.59
C THR A 466 21.28 12.88 20.41
N SER A 467 22.58 12.93 20.06
CA SER A 467 23.07 13.75 18.94
C SER A 467 22.42 13.32 17.62
N TRP A 468 22.14 14.28 16.74
CA TRP A 468 21.68 13.99 15.39
C TRP A 468 22.64 13.08 14.62
N ALA A 469 23.94 13.20 14.89
CA ALA A 469 24.97 12.35 14.29
C ALA A 469 24.87 10.88 14.71
N ASP A 470 24.40 10.62 15.94
CA ASP A 470 24.30 9.27 16.51
C ASP A 470 23.02 8.53 16.06
N ILE A 471 22.08 9.22 15.45
CA ILE A 471 20.90 8.59 14.88
C ILE A 471 21.31 7.87 13.60
N PRO A 472 20.93 6.59 13.41
CA PRO A 472 21.23 5.85 12.18
C PRO A 472 20.69 6.55 10.94
N ASP A 473 21.43 6.54 9.85
CA ASP A 473 21.00 7.19 8.59
C ASP A 473 19.78 6.50 7.97
N ASP A 474 19.57 5.22 8.27
CA ASP A 474 18.39 4.42 7.89
C ASP A 474 17.20 4.58 8.87
N TRP A 475 17.28 5.52 9.82
CA TRP A 475 16.15 5.80 10.70
C TRP A 475 15.07 6.55 9.94
N CYS A 476 13.85 6.02 10.00
CA CYS A 476 12.69 6.59 9.33
C CYS A 476 11.90 7.49 10.27
N CYS A 477 11.32 8.52 9.71
CA CYS A 477 10.41 9.41 10.43
C CYS A 477 9.32 8.59 11.15
N PRO A 478 9.13 8.76 12.46
CA PRO A 478 8.17 7.97 13.23
C PRO A 478 6.71 8.28 12.89
N ASP A 479 6.45 9.46 12.31
CA ASP A 479 5.10 9.91 11.95
C ASP A 479 4.66 9.40 10.58
N CYS A 480 5.49 9.55 9.55
CA CYS A 480 5.10 9.17 8.19
C CYS A 480 5.71 7.86 7.68
N GLY A 481 6.79 7.38 8.30
CA GLY A 481 7.48 6.15 7.88
C GLY A 481 8.20 6.19 6.55
N VAL A 482 8.18 7.33 5.84
CA VAL A 482 8.65 7.47 4.44
C VAL A 482 10.01 8.15 4.34
N ARG A 483 10.28 9.08 5.24
CA ARG A 483 11.50 9.90 5.20
C ARG A 483 12.55 9.33 6.15
N GLU A 484 13.72 9.05 5.61
CA GLU A 484 14.88 8.67 6.41
C GLU A 484 15.55 9.89 7.03
N LYS A 485 16.40 9.69 8.04
CA LYS A 485 17.16 10.75 8.70
C LYS A 485 17.81 11.72 7.72
N ILE A 486 18.38 11.20 6.65
CA ILE A 486 19.09 11.99 5.65
C ILE A 486 18.18 12.93 4.82
N ASP A 487 16.88 12.70 4.84
CA ASP A 487 15.89 13.56 4.17
C ASP A 487 15.50 14.76 5.02
N PHE A 488 15.75 14.71 6.33
CA PHE A 488 15.38 15.78 7.23
C PHE A 488 16.17 17.04 6.94
N VAL A 489 15.51 18.18 7.07
CA VAL A 489 16.11 19.50 6.89
C VAL A 489 16.50 20.04 8.26
N ALA A 490 17.78 20.40 8.42
CA ALA A 490 18.25 21.03 9.64
C ALA A 490 17.49 22.35 9.89
N ILE A 491 17.08 22.57 11.13
CA ILE A 491 16.49 23.84 11.57
C ILE A 491 17.61 24.67 12.17
N GLU A 492 17.91 25.81 11.57
CA GLU A 492 18.86 26.75 12.15
C GLU A 492 18.29 27.31 13.46
N PRO A 493 19.08 27.38 14.54
CA PRO A 493 18.63 28.02 15.76
C PRO A 493 18.30 29.49 15.44
N VAL A 494 17.06 29.90 15.73
CA VAL A 494 16.70 31.31 15.68
C VAL A 494 17.58 32.01 16.70
N ALA A 495 18.46 32.88 16.25
CA ALA A 495 19.26 33.71 17.13
C ALA A 495 18.31 34.41 18.11
N ALA A 496 18.51 34.13 19.40
CA ALA A 496 17.75 34.83 20.43
C ALA A 496 17.99 36.34 20.29
N ALA A 497 16.92 37.09 20.01
CA ALA A 497 16.92 38.55 19.90
C ALA A 497 17.10 39.23 21.27
#